data_b694bd235b4945ef87de3842fa20c5bd
#
_entry.id   b694bd235b4945ef87de3842fa20c5bd
#
_cell.length_a   1.000
_cell.length_b   1.000
_cell.length_c   1.000
_cell.angle_alpha   90.00
_cell.angle_beta   90.00
_cell.angle_gamma   90.00
#
_symmetry.space_group_name_H-M   'P 1'
#
loop_
_entity.id
_entity.type
_entity.pdbx_description
1 polymer ?
#
loop_
_entity_poly.entity_id
_entity_poly.type
_entity_poly.pdbx_seq_one_letter_code
_entity_poly.pdbx_strand_id
1 'polypeptide(L)'
;GFKMENLLSIVTLLPAMAALILVVFLRGEDVAAQRNAKWTAMIATSATFLVSLIILVQFDPADTGFQMVEEGDWLMGLKYRMGVDGISVLFVLLTTFMMPLVIAGSWNVTHRVKEYMIAFLLLETLMLGVFMALDLVLFYLFFEAGLIPMFLIIGIWGGGNRIYASFKFFLYTFLGSVLMLVAMVAMYADAGSTCIGGCSDGVSLMTHSFASETFTVLGVTIVGGMQTLLFLGFFASFAVKMPMWPVHTWLPDAHVQAPTAGSVVLAAILLKMGGYGFLRFSLPMFPVGSAVMTDLVLWMSVIAIVYTSMVALVQDDMKKLIAYSSVAHMGYVTMGIFAANQQGIDGAIFQMISHGFISGALFLCVGVIYDRIHSREIAAYGGLVNRMPAYALIFMLFTMANVGLPGTSGFVGEFLTLVGVFQVNTWVALLATFGVILSASYALWLYRRVVLGSLIKESLKTIADMSQREKAIFAPLVAMTLLLGVYPALVLDVIGPSVGALIAQYDTAVAVAQGPAMQAASQ
;
A
#
# COMPACT_ATOMS: atom_id res chain seq x y z
N GLY A 1 -9.75 -23.72 -21.72
CA GLY A 1 -10.45 -23.06 -20.62
C GLY A 1 -11.04 -21.75 -21.09
N PHE A 2 -12.14 -21.35 -20.48
CA PHE A 2 -12.81 -20.08 -20.79
C PHE A 2 -11.85 -18.92 -20.46
N LYS A 3 -11.48 -18.13 -21.47
CA LYS A 3 -10.74 -16.89 -21.30
C LYS A 3 -11.69 -15.72 -21.53
N MET A 4 -11.80 -14.85 -20.55
CA MET A 4 -12.60 -13.65 -20.62
C MET A 4 -11.76 -12.52 -21.26
N GLU A 5 -12.24 -11.98 -22.36
CA GLU A 5 -11.60 -10.84 -23.01
C GLU A 5 -11.88 -9.56 -22.22
N ASN A 6 -10.92 -8.62 -22.22
CA ASN A 6 -11.01 -7.32 -21.54
C ASN A 6 -11.29 -7.42 -20.03
N LEU A 7 -10.84 -8.52 -19.40
CA LEU A 7 -11.11 -8.78 -17.99
C LEU A 7 -10.55 -7.68 -17.08
N LEU A 8 -9.34 -7.19 -17.33
CA LEU A 8 -8.71 -6.16 -16.52
C LEU A 8 -9.46 -4.83 -16.59
N SER A 9 -9.90 -4.43 -17.78
CA SER A 9 -10.72 -3.23 -17.95
C SER A 9 -12.07 -3.36 -17.27
N ILE A 10 -12.70 -4.53 -17.33
CA ILE A 10 -13.98 -4.79 -16.65
C ILE A 10 -13.81 -4.63 -15.14
N VAL A 11 -12.80 -5.27 -14.54
CA VAL A 11 -12.52 -5.17 -13.10
C VAL A 11 -12.23 -3.73 -12.69
N THR A 12 -11.42 -3.03 -13.46
CA THR A 12 -11.03 -1.65 -13.16
C THR A 12 -12.23 -0.69 -13.23
N LEU A 13 -13.06 -0.81 -14.25
CA LEU A 13 -14.12 0.16 -14.52
C LEU A 13 -15.45 -0.16 -13.83
N LEU A 14 -15.63 -1.37 -13.33
CA LEU A 14 -16.88 -1.77 -12.69
C LEU A 14 -17.26 -0.89 -11.50
N PRO A 15 -16.37 -0.54 -10.56
CA PRO A 15 -16.69 0.42 -9.51
C PRO A 15 -17.05 1.81 -10.04
N ALA A 16 -16.36 2.30 -11.07
CA ALA A 16 -16.66 3.59 -11.70
C ALA A 16 -18.03 3.60 -12.36
N MET A 17 -18.44 2.50 -12.97
CA MET A 17 -19.79 2.35 -13.55
C MET A 17 -20.86 2.42 -12.48
N ALA A 18 -20.63 1.82 -11.31
CA ALA A 18 -21.53 1.93 -10.17
C ALA A 18 -21.61 3.37 -9.65
N ALA A 19 -20.48 4.07 -9.60
CA ALA A 19 -20.45 5.50 -9.27
C ALA A 19 -21.28 6.33 -10.25
N LEU A 20 -21.16 6.05 -11.53
CA LEU A 20 -21.98 6.71 -12.57
C LEU A 20 -23.47 6.45 -12.40
N ILE A 21 -23.84 5.22 -12.06
CA ILE A 21 -25.23 4.85 -11.76
C ILE A 21 -25.76 5.67 -10.59
N LEU A 22 -24.97 5.83 -9.53
CA LEU A 22 -25.35 6.66 -8.38
C LEU A 22 -25.53 8.14 -8.77
N VAL A 23 -24.65 8.67 -9.62
CA VAL A 23 -24.75 10.07 -10.07
C VAL A 23 -26.01 10.30 -10.90
N VAL A 24 -26.31 9.38 -11.84
CA VAL A 24 -27.38 9.58 -12.82
C VAL A 24 -28.76 9.22 -12.26
N PHE A 25 -28.89 8.12 -11.52
CA PHE A 25 -30.17 7.53 -11.17
C PHE A 25 -30.60 7.79 -9.73
N LEU A 26 -29.68 7.97 -8.79
CA LEU A 26 -30.04 8.18 -7.40
C LEU A 26 -30.28 9.66 -7.13
N ARG A 27 -31.46 9.97 -6.61
CA ARG A 27 -31.87 11.33 -6.24
C ARG A 27 -32.42 11.34 -4.82
N GLY A 28 -32.24 12.47 -4.13
CA GLY A 28 -32.71 12.67 -2.77
C GLY A 28 -31.68 12.24 -1.71
N GLU A 29 -31.97 12.62 -0.47
CA GLU A 29 -31.12 12.34 0.70
C GLU A 29 -31.91 11.68 1.83
N ASP A 30 -33.06 11.11 1.54
CA ASP A 30 -33.87 10.40 2.52
C ASP A 30 -33.24 9.04 2.90
N VAL A 31 -33.81 8.39 3.92
CA VAL A 31 -33.28 7.11 4.42
C VAL A 31 -33.25 6.03 3.33
N ALA A 32 -34.24 6.02 2.45
CA ALA A 32 -34.30 5.05 1.34
C ALA A 32 -33.19 5.30 0.33
N ALA A 33 -32.90 6.56 -0.02
CA ALA A 33 -31.81 6.93 -0.91
C ALA A 33 -30.45 6.56 -0.33
N GLN A 34 -30.22 6.81 0.95
CA GLN A 34 -28.99 6.43 1.65
C GLN A 34 -28.79 4.93 1.64
N ARG A 35 -29.82 4.16 1.93
CA ARG A 35 -29.79 2.70 1.89
C ARG A 35 -29.47 2.19 0.49
N ASN A 36 -30.10 2.76 -0.53
CA ASN A 36 -29.86 2.37 -1.92
C ASN A 36 -28.42 2.67 -2.37
N ALA A 37 -27.86 3.80 -1.95
CA ALA A 37 -26.45 4.13 -2.21
C ALA A 37 -25.51 3.10 -1.58
N LYS A 38 -25.72 2.76 -0.32
CA LYS A 38 -24.91 1.78 0.40
C LYS A 38 -24.97 0.40 -0.25
N TRP A 39 -26.15 -0.07 -0.60
CA TRP A 39 -26.31 -1.35 -1.25
C TRP A 39 -25.75 -1.38 -2.68
N THR A 40 -25.88 -0.29 -3.43
CA THR A 40 -25.26 -0.18 -4.75
C THR A 40 -23.74 -0.30 -4.64
N ALA A 41 -23.12 0.41 -3.71
CA ALA A 41 -21.68 0.33 -3.47
C ALA A 41 -21.28 -1.07 -3.00
N MET A 42 -22.02 -1.68 -2.10
CA MET A 42 -21.74 -3.04 -1.60
C MET A 42 -21.81 -4.10 -2.70
N ILE A 43 -22.85 -4.05 -3.52
CA ILE A 43 -23.02 -4.97 -4.66
C ILE A 43 -21.90 -4.76 -5.67
N ALA A 44 -21.57 -3.52 -6.00
CA ALA A 44 -20.53 -3.20 -6.96
C ALA A 44 -19.15 -3.66 -6.51
N THR A 45 -18.77 -3.38 -5.26
CA THR A 45 -17.46 -3.80 -4.72
C THR A 45 -17.38 -5.32 -4.57
N SER A 46 -18.45 -5.97 -4.16
CA SER A 46 -18.51 -7.43 -4.08
C SER A 46 -18.43 -8.09 -5.46
N ALA A 47 -19.13 -7.55 -6.45
CA ALA A 47 -19.06 -8.03 -7.84
C ALA A 47 -17.65 -7.84 -8.42
N THR A 48 -17.02 -6.72 -8.16
CA THR A 48 -15.63 -6.44 -8.56
C THR A 48 -14.68 -7.47 -7.97
N PHE A 49 -14.84 -7.80 -6.70
CA PHE A 49 -14.03 -8.84 -6.04
C PHE A 49 -14.23 -10.21 -6.70
N LEU A 50 -15.48 -10.61 -6.93
CA LEU A 50 -15.77 -11.92 -7.55
C LEU A 50 -15.21 -12.00 -8.98
N VAL A 51 -15.32 -10.93 -9.77
CA VAL A 51 -14.75 -10.88 -11.12
C VAL A 51 -13.21 -10.88 -11.05
N SER A 52 -12.61 -10.21 -10.07
CA SER A 52 -11.16 -10.21 -9.88
C SER A 52 -10.59 -11.59 -9.56
N LEU A 53 -11.37 -12.48 -8.95
CA LEU A 53 -10.95 -13.87 -8.74
C LEU A 53 -10.72 -14.61 -10.06
N ILE A 54 -11.38 -14.22 -11.13
CA ILE A 54 -11.15 -14.78 -12.47
C ILE A 54 -9.74 -14.41 -12.95
N ILE A 55 -9.24 -13.23 -12.61
CA ILE A 55 -7.84 -12.83 -12.91
C ILE A 55 -6.87 -13.83 -12.26
N LEU A 56 -7.09 -14.16 -11.00
CA LEU A 56 -6.23 -15.10 -10.28
C LEU A 56 -6.30 -16.52 -10.89
N VAL A 57 -7.48 -16.96 -11.32
CA VAL A 57 -7.67 -18.28 -11.95
C VAL A 57 -6.97 -18.35 -13.30
N GLN A 58 -7.00 -17.29 -14.09
CA GLN A 58 -6.35 -17.22 -15.41
C GLN A 58 -4.85 -16.94 -15.33
N PHE A 59 -4.37 -16.45 -14.19
CA PHE A 59 -2.96 -16.09 -14.01
C PHE A 59 -2.09 -17.34 -13.92
N ASP A 60 -1.00 -17.36 -14.73
CA ASP A 60 0.02 -18.41 -14.70
C ASP A 60 1.27 -17.88 -13.97
N PRO A 61 1.57 -18.35 -12.75
CA PRO A 61 2.76 -17.89 -12.01
C PRO A 61 4.09 -18.22 -12.69
N ALA A 62 4.14 -19.26 -13.53
CA ALA A 62 5.35 -19.66 -14.23
C ALA A 62 5.73 -18.71 -15.37
N ASP A 63 4.78 -18.00 -15.94
CA ASP A 63 5.01 -16.97 -16.94
C ASP A 63 5.39 -15.65 -16.25
N THR A 64 6.62 -15.21 -16.41
CA THR A 64 7.17 -14.01 -15.77
C THR A 64 6.89 -12.72 -16.54
N GLY A 65 6.34 -12.82 -17.75
CA GLY A 65 5.92 -11.66 -18.55
C GLY A 65 4.56 -11.12 -18.12
N PHE A 66 4.16 -10.02 -18.75
CA PHE A 66 2.82 -9.48 -18.54
C PHE A 66 1.76 -10.36 -19.19
N GLN A 67 0.69 -10.61 -18.46
CA GLN A 67 -0.43 -11.47 -18.85
C GLN A 67 -1.71 -10.68 -18.98
N MET A 68 -2.64 -11.20 -19.77
CA MET A 68 -3.94 -10.57 -20.00
C MET A 68 -3.80 -9.12 -20.51
N VAL A 69 -2.78 -8.87 -21.33
CA VAL A 69 -2.49 -7.51 -21.84
C VAL A 69 -3.63 -7.02 -22.70
N GLU A 70 -4.11 -5.85 -22.40
CA GLU A 70 -5.13 -5.12 -23.17
C GLU A 70 -4.52 -3.84 -23.70
N GLU A 71 -4.66 -3.59 -24.99
CA GLU A 71 -4.08 -2.42 -25.65
C GLU A 71 -5.13 -1.77 -26.54
N GLY A 72 -5.22 -0.45 -26.45
CA GLY A 72 -6.11 0.34 -27.28
C GLY A 72 -5.56 1.73 -27.49
N ASP A 73 -5.96 2.37 -28.57
CA ASP A 73 -5.63 3.77 -28.80
C ASP A 73 -6.45 4.67 -27.88
N TRP A 74 -5.79 5.67 -27.34
CA TRP A 74 -6.40 6.65 -26.46
C TRP A 74 -6.09 8.06 -26.98
N LEU A 75 -6.18 9.05 -26.14
CA LEU A 75 -6.06 10.45 -26.50
C LEU A 75 -4.67 10.82 -27.07
N MET A 76 -4.60 11.56 -28.16
CA MET A 76 -3.36 12.16 -28.68
C MET A 76 -2.23 11.16 -29.01
N GLY A 77 -2.57 9.96 -29.45
CA GLY A 77 -1.58 8.93 -29.77
C GLY A 77 -1.05 8.15 -28.57
N LEU A 78 -1.53 8.46 -27.37
CA LEU A 78 -1.24 7.66 -26.18
C LEU A 78 -2.01 6.34 -26.23
N LYS A 79 -1.41 5.30 -25.67
CA LYS A 79 -2.02 3.98 -25.60
C LYS A 79 -2.65 3.73 -24.24
N TYR A 80 -3.88 3.22 -24.25
CA TYR A 80 -4.46 2.57 -23.09
C TYR A 80 -3.90 1.14 -23.05
N ARG A 81 -3.07 0.86 -22.04
CA ARG A 81 -2.39 -0.42 -21.97
C ARG A 81 -2.43 -0.92 -20.55
N MET A 82 -2.99 -2.11 -20.36
CA MET A 82 -3.20 -2.75 -19.05
C MET A 82 -2.67 -4.17 -19.09
N GLY A 83 -2.13 -4.64 -17.97
CA GLY A 83 -1.65 -6.00 -17.84
C GLY A 83 -1.28 -6.32 -16.40
N VAL A 84 -1.10 -7.58 -16.10
CA VAL A 84 -0.69 -8.06 -14.77
C VAL A 84 0.50 -9.00 -14.89
N ASP A 85 1.32 -9.02 -13.86
CA ASP A 85 2.37 -10.02 -13.66
C ASP A 85 2.36 -10.51 -12.20
N GLY A 86 3.32 -11.34 -11.82
CA GLY A 86 3.39 -11.89 -10.47
C GLY A 86 3.58 -10.84 -9.37
N ILE A 87 4.09 -9.65 -9.71
CA ILE A 87 4.28 -8.56 -8.74
C ILE A 87 2.97 -7.80 -8.50
N SER A 88 2.17 -7.58 -9.54
CA SER A 88 0.97 -6.73 -9.48
C SER A 88 -0.32 -7.47 -9.14
N VAL A 89 -0.45 -8.73 -9.52
CA VAL A 89 -1.74 -9.46 -9.45
C VAL A 89 -2.30 -9.53 -8.04
N LEU A 90 -1.47 -9.72 -7.03
CA LEU A 90 -1.93 -9.82 -5.64
C LEU A 90 -2.31 -8.47 -5.04
N PHE A 91 -1.74 -7.37 -5.52
CA PHE A 91 -2.18 -6.03 -5.12
C PHE A 91 -3.57 -5.70 -5.69
N VAL A 92 -3.85 -6.15 -6.89
CA VAL A 92 -5.21 -6.05 -7.47
C VAL A 92 -6.21 -6.81 -6.59
N LEU A 93 -5.89 -8.04 -6.21
CA LEU A 93 -6.76 -8.84 -5.34
C LEU A 93 -6.89 -8.25 -3.94
N LEU A 94 -5.82 -7.72 -3.37
CA LEU A 94 -5.87 -7.02 -2.08
C LEU A 94 -6.84 -5.85 -2.13
N THR A 95 -6.79 -5.05 -3.18
CA THR A 95 -7.69 -3.91 -3.38
C THR A 95 -9.15 -4.36 -3.46
N THR A 96 -9.44 -5.32 -4.33
CA THR A 96 -10.81 -5.82 -4.53
C THR A 96 -11.35 -6.56 -3.31
N PHE A 97 -10.50 -7.21 -2.54
CA PHE A 97 -10.86 -7.88 -1.29
C PHE A 97 -11.22 -6.89 -0.18
N MET A 98 -10.42 -5.83 -0.02
CA MET A 98 -10.62 -4.87 1.07
C MET A 98 -11.82 -3.96 0.87
N MET A 99 -12.16 -3.61 -0.35
CA MET A 99 -13.21 -2.62 -0.62
C MET A 99 -14.61 -3.01 -0.14
N PRO A 100 -15.09 -4.25 -0.30
CA PRO A 100 -16.37 -4.65 0.29
C PRO A 100 -16.40 -4.50 1.81
N LEU A 101 -15.28 -4.80 2.47
CA LEU A 101 -15.15 -4.65 3.92
C LEU A 101 -15.17 -3.18 4.35
N VAL A 102 -14.55 -2.31 3.55
CA VAL A 102 -14.57 -0.85 3.75
C VAL A 102 -16.00 -0.32 3.64
N ILE A 103 -16.75 -0.72 2.64
CA ILE A 103 -18.14 -0.30 2.46
C ILE A 103 -19.02 -0.83 3.60
N ALA A 104 -18.85 -2.08 4.00
CA ALA A 104 -19.56 -2.65 5.14
C ALA A 104 -19.24 -1.91 6.44
N GLY A 105 -18.00 -1.52 6.64
CA GLY A 105 -17.56 -0.71 7.78
C GLY A 105 -18.10 0.72 7.78
N SER A 106 -18.60 1.20 6.64
CA SER A 106 -19.18 2.54 6.47
C SER A 106 -20.71 2.55 6.57
N TRP A 107 -21.33 1.47 7.04
CA TRP A 107 -22.80 1.36 7.03
C TRP A 107 -23.49 2.40 7.90
N ASN A 108 -22.81 2.93 8.89
CA ASN A 108 -23.33 3.94 9.83
C ASN A 108 -23.21 5.39 9.36
N VAL A 109 -22.63 5.63 8.19
CA VAL A 109 -22.49 6.97 7.62
C VAL A 109 -23.88 7.53 7.26
N THR A 110 -24.15 8.75 7.65
CA THR A 110 -25.44 9.44 7.41
C THR A 110 -25.28 10.78 6.69
N HIS A 111 -24.07 11.33 6.63
CA HIS A 111 -23.80 12.62 6.01
C HIS A 111 -23.33 12.44 4.58
N ARG A 112 -24.06 12.98 3.62
CA ARG A 112 -23.74 12.92 2.18
C ARG A 112 -23.36 11.51 1.72
N VAL A 113 -24.22 10.55 1.99
CA VAL A 113 -23.94 9.11 1.75
C VAL A 113 -23.69 8.81 0.27
N LYS A 114 -24.47 9.42 -0.62
CA LYS A 114 -24.30 9.24 -2.07
C LYS A 114 -22.89 9.65 -2.52
N GLU A 115 -22.47 10.85 -2.16
CA GLU A 115 -21.15 11.40 -2.51
C GLU A 115 -20.02 10.58 -1.86
N TYR A 116 -20.24 10.10 -0.64
CA TYR A 116 -19.31 9.23 0.07
C TYR A 116 -19.08 7.93 -0.71
N MET A 117 -20.14 7.27 -1.12
CA MET A 117 -20.06 6.01 -1.86
C MET A 117 -19.44 6.22 -3.25
N ILE A 118 -19.78 7.32 -3.93
CA ILE A 118 -19.16 7.69 -5.20
C ILE A 118 -17.65 7.87 -5.04
N ALA A 119 -17.21 8.58 -4.01
CA ALA A 119 -15.78 8.81 -3.74
C ALA A 119 -15.02 7.49 -3.55
N PHE A 120 -15.56 6.57 -2.76
CA PHE A 120 -14.92 5.27 -2.54
C PHE A 120 -14.92 4.38 -3.78
N LEU A 121 -15.98 4.38 -4.57
CA LEU A 121 -16.05 3.62 -5.81
C LEU A 121 -15.05 4.14 -6.87
N LEU A 122 -14.96 5.46 -7.02
CA LEU A 122 -13.96 6.06 -7.91
C LEU A 122 -12.54 5.80 -7.43
N LEU A 123 -12.32 5.86 -6.13
CA LEU A 123 -11.01 5.55 -5.54
C LEU A 123 -10.60 4.10 -5.83
N GLU A 124 -11.52 3.15 -5.73
CA GLU A 124 -11.24 1.75 -6.08
C GLU A 124 -10.82 1.60 -7.55
N THR A 125 -11.54 2.22 -8.47
CA THR A 125 -11.16 2.21 -9.91
C THR A 125 -9.76 2.77 -10.11
N LEU A 126 -9.44 3.90 -9.50
CA LEU A 126 -8.14 4.55 -9.66
C LEU A 126 -7.01 3.73 -9.04
N MET A 127 -7.23 3.12 -7.87
CA MET A 127 -6.25 2.23 -7.25
C MET A 127 -5.98 0.99 -8.10
N LEU A 128 -7.02 0.36 -8.63
CA LEU A 128 -6.87 -0.79 -9.53
C LEU A 128 -6.07 -0.43 -10.78
N GLY A 129 -6.34 0.73 -11.35
CA GLY A 129 -5.61 1.23 -12.51
C GLY A 129 -4.11 1.41 -12.24
N VAL A 130 -3.73 1.86 -11.07
CA VAL A 130 -2.31 2.02 -10.68
C VAL A 130 -1.56 0.69 -10.77
N PHE A 131 -2.17 -0.39 -10.28
CA PHE A 131 -1.51 -1.70 -10.23
C PHE A 131 -1.49 -2.44 -11.58
N MET A 132 -2.28 -2.00 -12.54
CA MET A 132 -2.42 -2.67 -13.83
C MET A 132 -1.95 -1.85 -15.03
N ALA A 133 -1.69 -0.55 -14.87
CA ALA A 133 -1.27 0.32 -15.97
C ALA A 133 0.11 -0.08 -16.51
N LEU A 134 0.21 -0.24 -17.81
CA LEU A 134 1.46 -0.54 -18.55
C LEU A 134 1.90 0.60 -19.47
N ASP A 135 1.25 1.74 -19.39
CA ASP A 135 1.66 2.99 -20.04
C ASP A 135 2.02 4.01 -18.97
N LEU A 136 3.14 4.71 -19.18
CA LEU A 136 3.68 5.64 -18.21
C LEU A 136 2.71 6.79 -17.90
N VAL A 137 2.07 7.34 -18.92
CA VAL A 137 1.09 8.43 -18.77
C VAL A 137 -0.18 7.92 -18.09
N LEU A 138 -0.65 6.73 -18.45
CA LEU A 138 -1.80 6.09 -17.84
C LEU A 138 -1.56 5.79 -16.35
N PHE A 139 -0.37 5.30 -16.02
CA PHE A 139 0.05 5.10 -14.63
C PHE A 139 0.00 6.41 -13.84
N TYR A 140 0.61 7.47 -14.39
CA TYR A 140 0.62 8.77 -13.73
C TYR A 140 -0.79 9.31 -13.51
N LEU A 141 -1.65 9.17 -14.51
CA LEU A 141 -3.04 9.61 -14.42
C LEU A 141 -3.78 8.92 -13.27
N PHE A 142 -3.69 7.58 -13.19
CA PHE A 142 -4.34 6.83 -12.11
C PHE A 142 -3.73 7.14 -10.74
N PHE A 143 -2.41 7.27 -10.69
CA PHE A 143 -1.68 7.54 -9.46
C PHE A 143 -2.03 8.92 -8.89
N GLU A 144 -2.07 9.95 -9.73
CA GLU A 144 -2.42 11.32 -9.32
C GLU A 144 -3.92 11.49 -9.08
N ALA A 145 -4.76 10.95 -9.93
CA ALA A 145 -6.20 11.10 -9.80
C ALA A 145 -6.73 10.48 -8.51
N GLY A 146 -6.09 9.46 -7.98
CA GLY A 146 -6.44 8.84 -6.70
C GLY A 146 -6.30 9.78 -5.50
N LEU A 147 -5.51 10.85 -5.61
CA LEU A 147 -5.39 11.86 -4.56
C LEU A 147 -6.70 12.63 -4.36
N ILE A 148 -7.45 12.87 -5.43
CA ILE A 148 -8.67 13.69 -5.38
C ILE A 148 -9.77 13.04 -4.53
N PRO A 149 -10.17 11.78 -4.76
CA PRO A 149 -11.16 11.13 -3.89
C PRO A 149 -10.72 11.07 -2.44
N MET A 150 -9.46 10.73 -2.16
CA MET A 150 -8.98 10.65 -0.77
C MET A 150 -8.91 12.04 -0.11
N PHE A 151 -8.50 13.06 -0.83
CA PHE A 151 -8.54 14.45 -0.37
C PHE A 151 -9.96 14.86 0.04
N LEU A 152 -10.95 14.53 -0.79
CA LEU A 152 -12.35 14.82 -0.52
C LEU A 152 -12.88 13.99 0.65
N ILE A 153 -12.51 12.73 0.77
CA ILE A 153 -12.93 11.87 1.87
C ILE A 153 -12.44 12.43 3.21
N ILE A 154 -11.18 12.82 3.29
CA ILE A 154 -10.62 13.43 4.50
C ILE A 154 -11.26 14.80 4.77
N GLY A 155 -11.39 15.63 3.74
CA GLY A 155 -11.84 17.01 3.88
C GLY A 155 -13.33 17.19 4.17
N ILE A 156 -14.18 16.25 3.74
CA ILE A 156 -15.64 16.33 3.92
C ILE A 156 -16.08 15.52 5.14
N TRP A 157 -15.62 14.28 5.29
CA TRP A 157 -16.04 13.36 6.35
C TRP A 157 -15.04 13.21 7.48
N GLY A 158 -13.98 13.99 7.48
CA GLY A 158 -12.94 13.97 8.51
C GLY A 158 -13.36 14.63 9.81
N GLY A 159 -12.43 14.61 10.77
CA GLY A 159 -12.60 15.19 12.11
C GLY A 159 -12.44 16.72 12.16
N GLY A 160 -12.19 17.24 13.36
CA GLY A 160 -12.14 18.69 13.60
C GLY A 160 -11.06 19.44 12.82
N ASN A 161 -9.92 18.85 12.60
CA ASN A 161 -8.80 19.46 11.87
C ASN A 161 -8.63 18.88 10.44
N ARG A 162 -9.74 18.46 9.85
CA ARG A 162 -9.77 17.75 8.56
C ARG A 162 -9.21 18.55 7.39
N ILE A 163 -9.43 19.86 7.36
CA ILE A 163 -8.98 20.72 6.26
C ILE A 163 -7.44 20.77 6.24
N TYR A 164 -6.82 21.01 7.37
CA TYR A 164 -5.36 20.98 7.50
C TYR A 164 -4.78 19.63 7.06
N ALA A 165 -5.35 18.53 7.56
CA ALA A 165 -4.88 17.18 7.24
C ALA A 165 -5.04 16.85 5.76
N SER A 166 -6.15 17.21 5.14
CA SER A 166 -6.39 16.95 3.72
C SER A 166 -5.46 17.75 2.82
N PHE A 167 -5.22 19.02 3.10
CA PHE A 167 -4.27 19.83 2.34
C PHE A 167 -2.84 19.36 2.54
N LYS A 168 -2.45 19.00 3.75
CA LYS A 168 -1.12 18.44 4.02
C LYS A 168 -0.88 17.16 3.23
N PHE A 169 -1.84 16.23 3.25
CA PHE A 169 -1.80 15.02 2.45
C PHE A 169 -1.64 15.33 0.95
N PHE A 170 -2.50 16.20 0.42
CA PHE A 170 -2.48 16.53 -1.00
C PHE A 170 -1.16 17.19 -1.42
N LEU A 171 -0.70 18.20 -0.68
CA LEU A 171 0.51 18.94 -1.03
C LEU A 171 1.77 18.09 -0.94
N TYR A 172 1.89 17.25 0.10
CA TYR A 172 3.02 16.33 0.23
C TYR A 172 3.11 15.36 -0.97
N THR A 173 2.01 14.72 -1.27
CA THR A 173 1.96 13.72 -2.34
C THR A 173 2.09 14.35 -3.72
N PHE A 174 1.47 15.50 -3.93
CA PHE A 174 1.53 16.21 -5.20
C PHE A 174 2.95 16.72 -5.51
N LEU A 175 3.65 17.27 -4.53
CA LEU A 175 5.03 17.74 -4.73
C LEU A 175 5.96 16.59 -5.15
N GLY A 176 5.85 15.44 -4.51
CA GLY A 176 6.60 14.25 -4.90
C GLY A 176 6.26 13.82 -6.33
N SER A 177 4.99 13.80 -6.67
CA SER A 177 4.52 13.39 -8.01
C SER A 177 4.93 14.34 -9.12
N VAL A 178 5.06 15.63 -8.85
CA VAL A 178 5.57 16.61 -9.85
C VAL A 178 7.02 16.29 -10.20
N LEU A 179 7.84 15.94 -9.22
CA LEU A 179 9.22 15.53 -9.47
C LEU A 179 9.29 14.22 -10.27
N MET A 180 8.40 13.29 -9.99
CA MET A 180 8.24 12.08 -10.80
C MET A 180 7.82 12.41 -12.23
N LEU A 181 6.93 13.37 -12.44
CA LEU A 181 6.51 13.80 -13.77
C LEU A 181 7.67 14.35 -14.58
N VAL A 182 8.54 15.16 -13.98
CA VAL A 182 9.76 15.65 -14.63
C VAL A 182 10.65 14.48 -15.07
N ALA A 183 10.82 13.48 -14.21
CA ALA A 183 11.57 12.27 -14.56
C ALA A 183 10.91 11.50 -15.72
N MET A 184 9.59 11.40 -15.72
CA MET A 184 8.83 10.74 -16.81
C MET A 184 9.01 11.44 -18.16
N VAL A 185 9.01 12.76 -18.18
CA VAL A 185 9.28 13.54 -19.41
C VAL A 185 10.70 13.28 -19.91
N ALA A 186 11.67 13.24 -19.02
CA ALA A 186 13.05 12.91 -19.38
C ALA A 186 13.19 11.49 -19.94
N MET A 187 12.49 10.53 -19.36
CA MET A 187 12.46 9.13 -19.85
C MET A 187 11.88 9.03 -21.26
N TYR A 188 10.78 9.72 -21.50
CA TYR A 188 10.17 9.76 -22.83
C TYR A 188 11.09 10.41 -23.86
N ALA A 189 11.76 11.50 -23.51
CA ALA A 189 12.70 12.18 -24.38
C ALA A 189 13.88 11.28 -24.75
N ASP A 190 14.35 10.44 -23.86
CA ASP A 190 15.49 9.53 -24.08
C ASP A 190 15.08 8.24 -24.81
N ALA A 191 13.97 7.62 -24.41
CA ALA A 191 13.53 6.33 -24.94
C ALA A 191 12.61 6.44 -26.17
N GLY A 192 11.92 7.56 -26.33
CA GLY A 192 10.93 7.76 -27.40
C GLY A 192 9.66 6.94 -27.23
N SER A 193 9.40 6.41 -26.04
CA SER A 193 8.27 5.54 -25.73
C SER A 193 7.73 5.79 -24.33
N THR A 194 6.43 5.58 -24.14
CA THR A 194 5.77 5.57 -22.83
C THR A 194 5.36 4.15 -22.40
N CYS A 195 5.64 3.13 -23.20
CA CYS A 195 5.28 1.76 -22.89
C CYS A 195 6.15 1.20 -21.78
N ILE A 196 5.53 0.79 -20.67
CA ILE A 196 6.22 0.14 -19.56
C ILE A 196 6.62 -1.28 -19.94
N GLY A 197 5.68 -2.07 -20.46
CA GLY A 197 5.89 -3.45 -20.87
C GLY A 197 4.69 -3.98 -21.64
N GLY A 198 4.80 -5.20 -22.17
CA GLY A 198 3.75 -5.79 -23.00
C GLY A 198 3.52 -5.04 -24.31
N CYS A 199 4.55 -4.39 -24.83
CA CYS A 199 4.46 -3.55 -26.01
C CYS A 199 4.28 -4.38 -27.27
N SER A 200 3.31 -4.04 -28.11
CA SER A 200 3.13 -4.62 -29.44
C SER A 200 4.10 -4.02 -30.45
N ASP A 201 4.48 -2.76 -30.23
CA ASP A 201 5.40 -2.00 -31.06
C ASP A 201 6.23 -1.07 -30.17
N GLY A 202 7.44 -0.79 -30.61
CA GLY A 202 8.31 0.17 -29.95
C GLY A 202 9.11 -0.40 -28.78
N VAL A 203 9.72 0.49 -28.02
CA VAL A 203 10.66 0.18 -26.94
C VAL A 203 9.94 0.08 -25.62
N SER A 204 10.19 -1.02 -24.90
CA SER A 204 9.74 -1.14 -23.49
C SER A 204 10.68 -0.35 -22.59
N LEU A 205 10.14 0.48 -21.71
CA LEU A 205 10.93 1.22 -20.70
C LEU A 205 11.64 0.30 -19.72
N MET A 206 11.09 -0.88 -19.46
CA MET A 206 11.71 -1.86 -18.56
C MET A 206 12.97 -2.50 -19.14
N THR A 207 13.12 -2.51 -20.46
CA THR A 207 14.28 -3.07 -21.15
C THR A 207 15.21 -2.01 -21.75
N HIS A 208 14.76 -0.75 -21.77
CA HIS A 208 15.59 0.37 -22.23
C HIS A 208 16.70 0.66 -21.23
N SER A 209 17.93 0.85 -21.75
CA SER A 209 19.10 1.19 -20.93
C SER A 209 19.28 2.70 -20.89
N PHE A 210 18.92 3.32 -19.78
CA PHE A 210 19.19 4.74 -19.52
C PHE A 210 20.67 4.93 -19.19
N ALA A 211 21.24 6.10 -19.55
CA ALA A 211 22.63 6.40 -19.32
C ALA A 211 22.99 6.35 -17.83
N SER A 212 24.08 5.63 -17.51
CA SER A 212 24.54 5.41 -16.14
C SER A 212 25.96 5.95 -15.90
N GLU A 213 26.54 6.68 -16.85
CA GLU A 213 27.87 7.25 -16.74
C GLU A 213 27.89 8.39 -15.72
N THR A 214 28.85 8.34 -14.79
CA THR A 214 29.04 9.40 -13.79
C THR A 214 29.43 10.71 -14.47
N PHE A 215 28.80 11.81 -14.08
CA PHE A 215 29.14 13.15 -14.54
C PHE A 215 29.15 14.15 -13.37
N THR A 216 29.80 15.30 -13.61
CA THR A 216 29.89 16.37 -12.62
C THR A 216 29.23 17.63 -13.17
N VAL A 217 28.30 18.20 -12.40
CA VAL A 217 27.61 19.45 -12.70
C VAL A 217 27.72 20.39 -11.51
N LEU A 218 28.13 21.61 -11.74
CA LEU A 218 28.27 22.66 -10.71
C LEU A 218 29.07 22.20 -9.48
N GLY A 219 30.12 21.39 -9.70
CA GLY A 219 30.96 20.86 -8.62
C GLY A 219 30.36 19.66 -7.88
N VAL A 220 29.18 19.20 -8.22
CA VAL A 220 28.54 18.01 -7.65
C VAL A 220 28.72 16.83 -8.60
N THR A 221 29.30 15.75 -8.10
CA THR A 221 29.48 14.50 -8.85
C THR A 221 28.25 13.62 -8.68
N ILE A 222 27.61 13.26 -9.81
CA ILE A 222 26.42 12.40 -9.83
C ILE A 222 26.86 11.01 -10.26
N VAL A 223 27.04 10.11 -9.29
CA VAL A 223 27.37 8.71 -9.51
C VAL A 223 26.15 7.99 -10.09
N GLY A 224 26.35 7.20 -11.14
CA GLY A 224 25.25 6.52 -11.83
C GLY A 224 24.51 7.39 -12.84
N GLY A 225 24.88 8.66 -12.99
CA GLY A 225 24.47 9.55 -14.05
C GLY A 225 22.95 9.79 -14.13
N MET A 226 22.39 9.71 -15.33
CA MET A 226 20.97 9.91 -15.60
C MET A 226 20.08 8.94 -14.81
N GLN A 227 20.47 7.68 -14.65
CA GLN A 227 19.69 6.71 -13.87
C GLN A 227 19.51 7.14 -12.43
N THR A 228 20.53 7.68 -11.80
CA THR A 228 20.44 8.20 -10.42
C THR A 228 19.50 9.40 -10.34
N LEU A 229 19.52 10.30 -11.29
CA LEU A 229 18.60 11.45 -11.33
C LEU A 229 17.15 11.00 -11.53
N LEU A 230 16.92 10.07 -12.44
CA LEU A 230 15.58 9.48 -12.67
C LEU A 230 15.10 8.73 -11.44
N PHE A 231 15.99 7.96 -10.81
CA PHE A 231 15.69 7.31 -9.53
C PHE A 231 15.25 8.31 -8.47
N LEU A 232 15.96 9.41 -8.30
CA LEU A 232 15.62 10.44 -7.31
C LEU A 232 14.28 11.10 -7.60
N GLY A 233 13.92 11.32 -8.84
CA GLY A 233 12.61 11.87 -9.22
C GLY A 233 11.46 10.94 -8.83
N PHE A 234 11.58 9.65 -9.14
CA PHE A 234 10.60 8.63 -8.72
C PHE A 234 10.63 8.39 -7.22
N PHE A 235 11.83 8.41 -6.62
CA PHE A 235 12.01 8.26 -5.18
C PHE A 235 11.26 9.34 -4.39
N ALA A 236 11.28 10.58 -4.84
CA ALA A 236 10.54 11.66 -4.19
C ALA A 236 9.04 11.34 -4.08
N SER A 237 8.45 10.79 -5.14
CA SER A 237 7.05 10.38 -5.12
C SER A 237 6.79 9.16 -4.23
N PHE A 238 7.58 8.11 -4.40
CA PHE A 238 7.35 6.84 -3.72
C PHE A 238 7.73 6.89 -2.24
N ALA A 239 8.76 7.66 -1.89
CA ALA A 239 9.15 7.87 -0.49
C ALA A 239 8.05 8.60 0.29
N VAL A 240 7.41 9.60 -0.31
CA VAL A 240 6.27 10.28 0.31
C VAL A 240 5.08 9.32 0.45
N LYS A 241 4.81 8.51 -0.57
CA LYS A 241 3.66 7.61 -0.60
C LYS A 241 3.77 6.42 0.35
N MET A 242 4.95 5.85 0.52
CA MET A 242 5.20 4.66 1.36
C MET A 242 4.63 4.72 2.78
N PRO A 243 4.77 5.71 3.64
CA PRO A 243 5.72 6.83 3.70
C PRO A 243 7.09 6.43 4.28
N MET A 244 8.13 7.06 3.80
CA MET A 244 9.49 6.89 4.31
C MET A 244 9.87 8.06 5.23
N TRP A 245 10.65 7.78 6.29
CA TRP A 245 11.25 8.87 7.06
C TRP A 245 12.25 9.64 6.16
N PRO A 246 12.32 10.97 6.18
CA PRO A 246 11.61 11.94 7.02
C PRO A 246 10.33 12.53 6.40
N VAL A 247 9.85 12.02 5.27
CA VAL A 247 8.68 12.56 4.54
C VAL A 247 7.39 11.83 4.89
N HIS A 248 7.26 11.40 6.14
CA HIS A 248 6.16 10.59 6.64
C HIS A 248 5.12 11.37 7.45
N THR A 249 5.39 12.65 7.78
CA THR A 249 4.62 13.40 8.79
C THR A 249 3.17 13.67 8.38
N TRP A 250 2.86 13.59 7.10
CA TRP A 250 1.49 13.73 6.59
C TRP A 250 0.57 12.58 7.01
N LEU A 251 1.12 11.38 7.19
CA LEU A 251 0.32 10.17 7.42
C LEU A 251 -0.40 10.16 8.77
N PRO A 252 0.23 10.45 9.91
CA PRO A 252 -0.48 10.50 11.18
C PRO A 252 -1.63 11.51 11.20
N ASP A 253 -1.42 12.69 10.62
CA ASP A 253 -2.48 13.71 10.53
C ASP A 253 -3.63 13.26 9.64
N ALA A 254 -3.34 12.64 8.51
CA ALA A 254 -4.35 12.11 7.61
C ALA A 254 -5.17 11.00 8.27
N HIS A 255 -4.51 10.05 8.95
CA HIS A 255 -5.20 8.95 9.64
C HIS A 255 -6.07 9.43 10.79
N VAL A 256 -5.59 10.37 11.58
CA VAL A 256 -6.34 10.91 12.73
C VAL A 256 -7.62 11.59 12.28
N GLN A 257 -7.56 12.34 11.19
CA GLN A 257 -8.71 13.10 10.71
C GLN A 257 -9.62 12.32 9.75
N ALA A 258 -9.09 11.34 9.01
CA ALA A 258 -9.90 10.56 8.09
C ALA A 258 -11.01 9.77 8.81
N PRO A 259 -12.17 9.55 8.18
CA PRO A 259 -13.13 8.58 8.69
C PRO A 259 -12.51 7.19 8.74
N THR A 260 -13.08 6.29 9.54
CA THR A 260 -12.52 4.93 9.72
C THR A 260 -12.27 4.22 8.38
N ALA A 261 -13.21 4.26 7.48
CA ALA A 261 -13.08 3.66 6.15
C ALA A 261 -11.94 4.30 5.33
N GLY A 262 -11.78 5.62 5.40
CA GLY A 262 -10.68 6.32 4.77
C GLY A 262 -9.32 5.89 5.31
N SER A 263 -9.20 5.74 6.62
CA SER A 263 -7.98 5.21 7.25
C SER A 263 -7.67 3.77 6.84
N VAL A 264 -8.69 2.93 6.71
CA VAL A 264 -8.51 1.54 6.26
C VAL A 264 -7.98 1.50 4.83
N VAL A 265 -8.58 2.24 3.91
CA VAL A 265 -8.13 2.29 2.51
C VAL A 265 -6.72 2.88 2.41
N LEU A 266 -6.46 3.95 3.13
CA LEU A 266 -5.15 4.61 3.12
C LEU A 266 -4.05 3.64 3.60
N ALA A 267 -4.26 2.98 4.73
CA ALA A 267 -3.29 2.05 5.29
C ALA A 267 -3.16 0.75 4.49
N ALA A 268 -4.26 0.19 4.02
CA ALA A 268 -4.28 -1.12 3.39
C ALA A 268 -3.82 -1.11 1.94
N ILE A 269 -4.08 -0.05 1.19
CA ILE A 269 -3.91 -0.04 -0.27
C ILE A 269 -3.02 1.10 -0.74
N LEU A 270 -3.31 2.34 -0.34
CA LEU A 270 -2.60 3.53 -0.87
C LEU A 270 -1.11 3.52 -0.54
N LEU A 271 -0.71 3.09 0.64
CA LEU A 271 0.70 2.98 1.00
C LEU A 271 1.45 1.98 0.11
N LYS A 272 0.78 0.93 -0.36
CA LYS A 272 1.36 -0.13 -1.19
C LYS A 272 1.70 0.33 -2.60
N MET A 273 1.10 1.44 -3.05
CA MET A 273 1.45 2.03 -4.35
C MET A 273 2.90 2.50 -4.39
N GLY A 274 3.45 3.01 -3.28
CA GLY A 274 4.85 3.39 -3.19
C GLY A 274 5.79 2.20 -3.34
N GLY A 275 5.53 1.12 -2.59
CA GLY A 275 6.30 -0.12 -2.69
C GLY A 275 6.20 -0.77 -4.06
N TYR A 276 5.00 -0.82 -4.61
CA TYR A 276 4.78 -1.28 -5.99
C TYR A 276 5.58 -0.43 -6.99
N GLY A 277 5.60 0.88 -6.80
CA GLY A 277 6.37 1.78 -7.65
C GLY A 277 7.87 1.48 -7.66
N PHE A 278 8.46 1.21 -6.51
CA PHE A 278 9.86 0.80 -6.44
C PHE A 278 10.12 -0.50 -7.20
N LEU A 279 9.22 -1.46 -7.10
CA LEU A 279 9.34 -2.75 -7.79
C LEU A 279 9.09 -2.64 -9.29
N ARG A 280 8.21 -1.76 -9.72
CA ARG A 280 7.84 -1.59 -11.13
C ARG A 280 8.76 -0.65 -11.89
N PHE A 281 9.23 0.42 -11.27
CA PHE A 281 10.00 1.46 -11.94
C PHE A 281 11.47 1.48 -11.48
N SER A 282 11.73 1.61 -10.20
CA SER A 282 13.08 1.89 -9.70
C SER A 282 14.06 0.76 -9.95
N LEU A 283 13.72 -0.47 -9.61
CA LEU A 283 14.62 -1.62 -9.80
C LEU A 283 14.76 -2.02 -11.27
N PRO A 284 13.67 -2.17 -12.06
CA PRO A 284 13.82 -2.63 -13.44
C PRO A 284 14.29 -1.54 -14.41
N MET A 285 13.91 -0.27 -14.19
CA MET A 285 14.22 0.82 -15.14
C MET A 285 15.49 1.59 -14.77
N PHE A 286 15.81 1.69 -13.49
CA PHE A 286 16.98 2.43 -12.98
C PHE A 286 17.85 1.53 -12.09
N PRO A 287 18.34 0.38 -12.58
CA PRO A 287 19.05 -0.57 -11.72
C PRO A 287 20.34 0.01 -11.16
N VAL A 288 21.12 0.74 -11.95
CA VAL A 288 22.34 1.38 -11.49
C VAL A 288 22.07 2.49 -10.49
N GLY A 289 21.07 3.33 -10.75
CA GLY A 289 20.65 4.38 -9.82
C GLY A 289 20.14 3.79 -8.51
N SER A 290 19.39 2.71 -8.56
CA SER A 290 18.91 1.98 -7.37
C SER A 290 20.08 1.40 -6.57
N ALA A 291 21.08 0.82 -7.23
CA ALA A 291 22.27 0.29 -6.59
C ALA A 291 23.09 1.39 -5.89
N VAL A 292 23.26 2.54 -6.54
CA VAL A 292 23.96 3.70 -5.97
C VAL A 292 23.26 4.21 -4.71
N MET A 293 21.93 4.22 -4.70
CA MET A 293 21.13 4.77 -3.60
C MET A 293 20.72 3.73 -2.56
N THR A 294 21.13 2.47 -2.70
CA THR A 294 20.74 1.38 -1.79
C THR A 294 21.09 1.70 -0.33
N ASP A 295 22.30 2.14 -0.04
CA ASP A 295 22.70 2.44 1.33
C ASP A 295 21.85 3.55 1.96
N LEU A 296 21.56 4.61 1.20
CA LEU A 296 20.67 5.68 1.66
C LEU A 296 19.29 5.15 2.02
N VAL A 297 18.70 4.33 1.16
CA VAL A 297 17.36 3.77 1.39
C VAL A 297 17.37 2.82 2.58
N LEU A 298 18.38 1.97 2.72
CA LEU A 298 18.49 1.05 3.85
C LEU A 298 18.58 1.79 5.19
N TRP A 299 19.39 2.86 5.28
CA TRP A 299 19.50 3.65 6.49
C TRP A 299 18.24 4.46 6.78
N MET A 300 17.58 5.02 5.77
CA MET A 300 16.27 5.67 5.94
C MET A 300 15.23 4.67 6.46
N SER A 301 15.25 3.44 5.95
CA SER A 301 14.34 2.38 6.39
C SER A 301 14.54 2.01 7.85
N VAL A 302 15.79 1.88 8.29
CA VAL A 302 16.13 1.58 9.69
C VAL A 302 15.72 2.71 10.62
N ILE A 303 15.97 3.95 10.22
CA ILE A 303 15.51 5.11 11.01
C ILE A 303 13.99 5.11 11.12
N ALA A 304 13.28 4.83 10.02
CA ALA A 304 11.83 4.69 10.06
C ALA A 304 11.39 3.60 11.04
N ILE A 305 12.02 2.43 11.01
CA ILE A 305 11.69 1.31 11.90
C ILE A 305 11.90 1.69 13.38
N VAL A 306 13.08 2.17 13.73
CA VAL A 306 13.45 2.41 15.14
C VAL A 306 12.83 3.70 15.65
N TYR A 307 13.00 4.80 14.94
CA TYR A 307 12.54 6.11 15.38
C TYR A 307 11.03 6.20 15.45
N THR A 308 10.30 5.78 14.41
CA THR A 308 8.83 5.87 14.40
C THR A 308 8.19 4.88 15.37
N SER A 309 8.84 3.75 15.66
CA SER A 309 8.38 2.83 16.72
C SER A 309 8.49 3.48 18.10
N MET A 310 9.55 4.22 18.36
CA MET A 310 9.68 4.99 19.61
C MET A 310 8.66 6.12 19.68
N VAL A 311 8.38 6.78 18.56
CA VAL A 311 7.33 7.81 18.49
C VAL A 311 5.95 7.19 18.75
N ALA A 312 5.67 6.02 18.20
CA ALA A 312 4.42 5.29 18.44
C ALA A 312 4.23 4.97 19.92
N LEU A 313 5.30 4.59 20.61
CA LEU A 313 5.25 4.20 22.02
C LEU A 313 4.73 5.32 22.93
N VAL A 314 5.00 6.59 22.61
CA VAL A 314 4.62 7.74 23.42
C VAL A 314 3.33 8.42 22.97
N GLN A 315 2.59 7.84 22.05
CA GLN A 315 1.34 8.42 21.56
C GLN A 315 0.19 8.19 22.53
N ASP A 316 -0.67 9.20 22.66
CA ASP A 316 -1.90 9.15 23.45
C ASP A 316 -3.15 8.90 22.61
N ASP A 317 -3.05 9.05 21.31
CA ASP A 317 -4.12 8.79 20.33
C ASP A 317 -3.90 7.43 19.67
N MET A 318 -4.93 6.58 19.67
CA MET A 318 -4.84 5.23 19.11
C MET A 318 -4.56 5.25 17.61
N LYS A 319 -5.19 6.14 16.86
CA LYS A 319 -4.97 6.23 15.42
C LYS A 319 -3.55 6.71 15.09
N LYS A 320 -3.02 7.65 15.85
CA LYS A 320 -1.62 8.09 15.70
C LYS A 320 -0.65 6.96 15.96
N LEU A 321 -0.88 6.20 17.01
CA LEU A 321 -0.04 5.06 17.35
C LEU A 321 -0.01 4.04 16.21
N ILE A 322 -1.15 3.68 15.67
CA ILE A 322 -1.25 2.73 14.55
C ILE A 322 -0.64 3.31 13.28
N ALA A 323 -0.81 4.61 13.04
CA ALA A 323 -0.21 5.29 11.89
C ALA A 323 1.32 5.25 11.93
N TYR A 324 1.93 5.55 13.07
CA TYR A 324 3.38 5.43 13.24
C TYR A 324 3.87 3.98 13.16
N SER A 325 3.07 3.04 13.66
CA SER A 325 3.30 1.61 13.47
C SER A 325 3.36 1.25 11.97
N SER A 326 2.47 1.81 11.16
CA SER A 326 2.47 1.60 9.71
C SER A 326 3.74 2.14 9.05
N VAL A 327 4.23 3.30 9.46
CA VAL A 327 5.51 3.85 8.97
C VAL A 327 6.67 2.90 9.29
N ALA A 328 6.72 2.37 10.51
CA ALA A 328 7.74 1.42 10.91
C ALA A 328 7.69 0.12 10.10
N HIS A 329 6.49 -0.43 9.88
CA HIS A 329 6.31 -1.66 9.09
C HIS A 329 6.65 -1.46 7.62
N MET A 330 6.36 -0.29 7.05
CA MET A 330 6.78 0.04 5.68
C MET A 330 8.31 0.21 5.57
N GLY A 331 8.99 0.50 6.66
CA GLY A 331 10.45 0.46 6.72
C GLY A 331 11.02 -0.93 6.41
N TYR A 332 10.37 -1.99 6.89
CA TYR A 332 10.76 -3.36 6.52
C TYR A 332 10.56 -3.62 5.02
N VAL A 333 9.51 -3.06 4.44
CA VAL A 333 9.22 -3.20 3.01
C VAL A 333 10.32 -2.55 2.17
N THR A 334 10.66 -1.30 2.43
CA THR A 334 11.70 -0.59 1.68
C THR A 334 13.07 -1.22 1.86
N MET A 335 13.39 -1.64 3.06
CA MET A 335 14.60 -2.38 3.37
C MET A 335 14.68 -3.69 2.58
N GLY A 336 13.59 -4.45 2.53
CA GLY A 336 13.52 -5.71 1.78
C GLY A 336 13.63 -5.52 0.28
N ILE A 337 12.99 -4.52 -0.28
CA ILE A 337 13.05 -4.22 -1.73
C ILE A 337 14.49 -3.91 -2.14
N PHE A 338 15.15 -3.02 -1.41
CA PHE A 338 16.51 -2.56 -1.75
C PHE A 338 17.61 -3.52 -1.30
N ALA A 339 17.30 -4.57 -0.56
CA ALA A 339 18.18 -5.72 -0.41
C ALA A 339 18.42 -6.44 -1.75
N ALA A 340 17.50 -6.33 -2.69
CA ALA A 340 17.60 -6.81 -4.07
C ALA A 340 17.96 -8.31 -4.17
N ASN A 341 17.40 -9.10 -3.28
CA ASN A 341 17.50 -10.56 -3.30
C ASN A 341 16.14 -11.22 -3.16
N GLN A 342 16.07 -12.52 -3.39
CA GLN A 342 14.80 -13.24 -3.42
C GLN A 342 14.04 -13.11 -2.10
N GLN A 343 14.70 -13.35 -0.98
CA GLN A 343 14.09 -13.29 0.33
C GLN A 343 13.60 -11.87 0.68
N GLY A 344 14.42 -10.87 0.39
CA GLY A 344 14.10 -9.47 0.68
C GLY A 344 12.88 -8.97 -0.09
N ILE A 345 12.82 -9.22 -1.38
CA ILE A 345 11.71 -8.76 -2.24
C ILE A 345 10.46 -9.60 -2.01
N ASP A 346 10.57 -10.92 -1.90
CA ASP A 346 9.44 -11.78 -1.54
C ASP A 346 8.85 -11.36 -0.19
N GLY A 347 9.71 -11.11 0.80
CA GLY A 347 9.31 -10.63 2.10
C GLY A 347 8.66 -9.26 2.06
N ALA A 348 9.17 -8.35 1.24
CA ALA A 348 8.61 -7.01 1.09
C ALA A 348 7.19 -7.04 0.50
N ILE A 349 6.98 -7.81 -0.57
CA ILE A 349 5.65 -7.98 -1.17
C ILE A 349 4.70 -8.65 -0.18
N PHE A 350 5.16 -9.71 0.48
CA PHE A 350 4.36 -10.41 1.49
C PHE A 350 3.98 -9.49 2.64
N GLN A 351 4.93 -8.67 3.11
CA GLN A 351 4.68 -7.70 4.18
C GLN A 351 3.66 -6.63 3.76
N MET A 352 3.70 -6.16 2.53
CA MET A 352 2.70 -5.21 2.03
C MET A 352 1.30 -5.82 2.05
N ILE A 353 1.15 -7.05 1.58
CA ILE A 353 -0.15 -7.75 1.58
C ILE A 353 -0.62 -8.01 3.01
N SER A 354 0.25 -8.54 3.86
CA SER A 354 -0.03 -8.81 5.26
C SER A 354 -0.39 -7.55 6.03
N HIS A 355 0.37 -6.48 5.87
CA HIS A 355 0.11 -5.18 6.49
C HIS A 355 -1.24 -4.61 6.05
N GLY A 356 -1.65 -4.85 4.81
CA GLY A 356 -2.97 -4.47 4.33
C GLY A 356 -4.09 -5.07 5.19
N PHE A 357 -4.01 -6.35 5.48
CA PHE A 357 -4.99 -7.02 6.35
C PHE A 357 -4.89 -6.57 7.81
N ILE A 358 -3.70 -6.56 8.35
CA ILE A 358 -3.45 -6.30 9.78
C ILE A 358 -3.74 -4.84 10.12
N SER A 359 -3.18 -3.90 9.39
CA SER A 359 -3.38 -2.47 9.64
C SER A 359 -4.81 -2.04 9.37
N GLY A 360 -5.41 -2.54 8.29
CA GLY A 360 -6.84 -2.33 8.02
C GLY A 360 -7.71 -2.81 9.17
N ALA A 361 -7.43 -4.00 9.70
CA ALA A 361 -8.14 -4.55 10.84
C ALA A 361 -7.93 -3.73 12.12
N LEU A 362 -6.73 -3.25 12.38
CA LEU A 362 -6.45 -2.41 13.55
C LEU A 362 -7.20 -1.08 13.49
N PHE A 363 -7.26 -0.44 12.34
CA PHE A 363 -8.07 0.77 12.16
C PHE A 363 -9.57 0.49 12.31
N LEU A 364 -10.04 -0.66 11.86
CA LEU A 364 -11.42 -1.09 12.10
C LEU A 364 -11.69 -1.34 13.59
N CYS A 365 -10.72 -1.90 14.32
CA CYS A 365 -10.82 -2.06 15.78
C CYS A 365 -10.98 -0.70 16.48
N VAL A 366 -10.22 0.29 16.09
CA VAL A 366 -10.39 1.65 16.60
C VAL A 366 -11.77 2.20 16.24
N GLY A 367 -12.21 1.98 15.00
CA GLY A 367 -13.53 2.38 14.54
C GLY A 367 -14.68 1.80 15.33
N VAL A 368 -14.59 0.54 15.73
CA VAL A 368 -15.60 -0.15 16.55
C VAL A 368 -15.85 0.58 17.86
N ILE A 369 -14.79 0.89 18.60
CA ILE A 369 -14.95 1.58 19.90
C ILE A 369 -15.20 3.09 19.72
N TYR A 370 -14.68 3.69 18.65
CA TYR A 370 -14.95 5.08 18.32
C TYR A 370 -16.44 5.31 18.02
N ASP A 371 -17.08 4.41 17.30
CA ASP A 371 -18.51 4.50 16.99
C ASP A 371 -19.39 4.50 18.26
N ARG A 372 -18.89 3.88 19.33
CA ARG A 372 -19.62 3.77 20.61
C ARG A 372 -19.34 4.92 21.56
N ILE A 373 -18.09 5.38 21.67
CA ILE A 373 -17.64 6.35 22.69
C ILE A 373 -17.27 7.70 22.10
N HIS A 374 -16.99 7.76 20.79
CA HIS A 374 -16.58 8.97 20.06
C HIS A 374 -15.27 9.58 20.57
N SER A 375 -14.33 8.74 21.02
CA SER A 375 -12.99 9.16 21.43
C SER A 375 -11.93 8.23 20.88
N ARG A 376 -10.81 8.80 20.43
CA ARG A 376 -9.61 8.09 20.02
C ARG A 376 -8.53 8.09 21.09
N GLU A 377 -8.74 8.83 22.18
CA GLU A 377 -7.77 8.91 23.27
C GLU A 377 -7.68 7.60 24.04
N ILE A 378 -6.47 7.10 24.21
CA ILE A 378 -6.22 5.86 24.97
C ILE A 378 -6.72 5.99 26.40
N ALA A 379 -6.55 7.18 27.00
CA ALA A 379 -6.98 7.45 28.38
C ALA A 379 -8.50 7.37 28.59
N ALA A 380 -9.31 7.42 27.51
CA ALA A 380 -10.76 7.28 27.58
C ALA A 380 -11.21 5.83 27.80
N TYR A 381 -10.31 4.86 27.69
CA TYR A 381 -10.63 3.44 27.72
C TYR A 381 -9.89 2.74 28.88
N GLY A 382 -10.31 1.52 29.17
CA GLY A 382 -9.71 0.63 30.15
C GLY A 382 -10.68 -0.48 30.52
N GLY A 383 -10.19 -1.72 30.61
CA GLY A 383 -10.99 -2.86 31.03
C GLY A 383 -12.06 -3.33 30.07
N LEU A 384 -11.94 -3.03 28.76
CA LEU A 384 -12.96 -3.40 27.76
C LEU A 384 -13.18 -4.91 27.66
N VAL A 385 -12.22 -5.73 28.05
CA VAL A 385 -12.36 -7.19 28.06
C VAL A 385 -13.53 -7.65 28.92
N ASN A 386 -13.88 -6.91 29.95
CA ASN A 386 -14.98 -7.23 30.86
C ASN A 386 -16.37 -7.04 30.23
N ARG A 387 -16.47 -6.24 29.18
CA ARG A 387 -17.73 -5.95 28.47
C ARG A 387 -17.73 -6.41 27.01
N MET A 388 -16.56 -6.49 26.40
CA MET A 388 -16.40 -6.76 24.97
C MET A 388 -15.42 -7.93 24.75
N PRO A 389 -15.75 -9.16 25.17
CA PRO A 389 -14.82 -10.28 25.03
C PRO A 389 -14.50 -10.64 23.58
N ALA A 390 -15.46 -10.58 22.67
CA ALA A 390 -15.23 -10.86 21.26
C ALA A 390 -14.30 -9.81 20.62
N TYR A 391 -14.53 -8.55 20.92
CA TYR A 391 -13.66 -7.46 20.50
C TYR A 391 -12.23 -7.63 21.03
N ALA A 392 -12.10 -7.98 22.32
CA ALA A 392 -10.81 -8.20 22.95
C ALA A 392 -10.03 -9.33 22.27
N LEU A 393 -10.70 -10.43 21.91
CA LEU A 393 -10.07 -11.55 21.21
C LEU A 393 -9.57 -11.14 19.82
N ILE A 394 -10.38 -10.46 19.04
CA ILE A 394 -10.02 -10.03 17.67
C ILE A 394 -8.90 -8.98 17.72
N PHE A 395 -9.02 -8.01 18.61
CA PHE A 395 -7.99 -6.98 18.75
C PHE A 395 -6.65 -7.59 19.20
N MET A 396 -6.66 -8.59 20.08
CA MET A 396 -5.45 -9.33 20.47
C MET A 396 -4.83 -10.06 19.27
N LEU A 397 -5.63 -10.72 18.45
CA LEU A 397 -5.13 -11.43 17.28
C LEU A 397 -4.37 -10.48 16.34
N PHE A 398 -4.95 -9.32 16.01
CA PHE A 398 -4.30 -8.36 15.12
C PHE A 398 -3.14 -7.62 15.80
N THR A 399 -3.20 -7.41 17.10
CA THR A 399 -2.07 -6.90 17.87
C THR A 399 -0.88 -7.85 17.79
N MET A 400 -1.09 -9.14 17.99
CA MET A 400 -0.03 -10.15 17.89
C MET A 400 0.47 -10.33 16.47
N ALA A 401 -0.41 -10.25 15.47
CA ALA A 401 -0.03 -10.26 14.07
C ALA A 401 0.82 -9.04 13.70
N ASN A 402 0.50 -7.87 14.23
CA ASN A 402 1.26 -6.64 14.03
C ASN A 402 2.66 -6.70 14.67
N VAL A 403 2.79 -7.38 15.77
CA VAL A 403 4.09 -7.65 16.42
C VAL A 403 4.94 -8.64 15.61
N GLY A 404 4.31 -9.52 14.85
CA GLY A 404 4.99 -10.54 14.06
C GLY A 404 5.02 -11.92 14.73
N LEU A 405 3.91 -12.30 15.39
CA LEU A 405 3.79 -13.63 16.00
C LEU A 405 3.86 -14.73 14.92
N PRO A 406 4.74 -15.74 15.05
CA PRO A 406 4.71 -16.90 14.16
C PRO A 406 3.33 -17.57 14.14
N GLY A 407 2.89 -17.97 12.95
CA GLY A 407 1.52 -18.46 12.71
C GLY A 407 0.57 -17.38 12.20
N THR A 408 1.00 -16.12 12.19
CA THR A 408 0.29 -15.02 11.54
C THR A 408 1.08 -14.52 10.34
N SER A 409 0.41 -13.84 9.40
CA SER A 409 1.05 -13.33 8.18
C SER A 409 2.12 -12.28 8.45
N GLY A 410 2.02 -11.54 9.56
CA GLY A 410 3.00 -10.51 9.92
C GLY A 410 4.41 -11.05 10.17
N PHE A 411 4.53 -12.24 10.72
CA PHE A 411 5.83 -12.87 10.93
C PHE A 411 6.56 -13.17 9.62
N VAL A 412 5.87 -13.74 8.65
CA VAL A 412 6.48 -14.19 7.39
C VAL A 412 7.13 -13.03 6.65
N GLY A 413 6.40 -11.92 6.50
CA GLY A 413 6.92 -10.75 5.80
C GLY A 413 8.12 -10.12 6.49
N GLU A 414 8.04 -9.90 7.79
CA GLU A 414 9.14 -9.30 8.57
C GLU A 414 10.38 -10.20 8.61
N PHE A 415 10.18 -11.49 8.83
CA PHE A 415 11.27 -12.45 8.88
C PHE A 415 12.02 -12.54 7.56
N LEU A 416 11.30 -12.64 6.44
CA LEU A 416 11.92 -12.70 5.10
C LEU A 416 12.68 -11.42 4.76
N THR A 417 12.16 -10.25 5.10
CA THR A 417 12.87 -8.99 4.87
C THR A 417 14.14 -8.88 5.70
N LEU A 418 14.10 -9.33 6.95
CA LEU A 418 15.27 -9.39 7.82
C LEU A 418 16.34 -10.36 7.27
N VAL A 419 15.94 -11.54 6.83
CA VAL A 419 16.86 -12.51 6.19
C VAL A 419 17.47 -11.92 4.95
N GLY A 420 16.68 -11.26 4.12
CA GLY A 420 17.16 -10.62 2.89
C GLY A 420 18.18 -9.53 3.15
N VAL A 421 17.91 -8.62 4.06
CA VAL A 421 18.82 -7.52 4.37
C VAL A 421 20.07 -7.97 5.12
N PHE A 422 19.96 -9.03 5.92
CA PHE A 422 21.12 -9.60 6.61
C PHE A 422 22.23 -10.02 5.65
N GLN A 423 21.86 -10.51 4.47
CA GLN A 423 22.82 -10.91 3.43
C GLN A 423 23.54 -9.72 2.78
N VAL A 424 22.98 -8.53 2.86
CA VAL A 424 23.50 -7.32 2.22
C VAL A 424 24.20 -6.40 3.22
N ASN A 425 23.60 -6.20 4.40
CA ASN A 425 24.11 -5.31 5.43
C ASN A 425 23.69 -5.80 6.82
N THR A 426 24.64 -6.37 7.54
CA THR A 426 24.37 -6.96 8.87
C THR A 426 24.02 -5.92 9.93
N TRP A 427 24.56 -4.71 9.86
CA TRP A 427 24.23 -3.63 10.80
C TRP A 427 22.80 -3.15 10.64
N VAL A 428 22.34 -2.99 9.41
CA VAL A 428 20.95 -2.65 9.11
C VAL A 428 20.00 -3.74 9.63
N ALA A 429 20.34 -5.00 9.41
CA ALA A 429 19.54 -6.12 9.90
C ALA A 429 19.48 -6.16 11.43
N LEU A 430 20.60 -5.93 12.11
CA LEU A 430 20.65 -5.87 13.57
C LEU A 430 19.75 -4.77 14.13
N LEU A 431 19.87 -3.56 13.59
CA LEU A 431 19.06 -2.43 14.04
C LEU A 431 17.57 -2.63 13.73
N ALA A 432 17.25 -3.18 12.56
CA ALA A 432 15.87 -3.51 12.20
C ALA A 432 15.25 -4.57 13.12
N THR A 433 16.05 -5.49 13.64
CA THR A 433 15.60 -6.50 14.61
C THR A 433 15.13 -5.85 15.91
N PHE A 434 15.73 -4.77 16.36
CA PHE A 434 15.21 -4.00 17.50
C PHE A 434 13.81 -3.45 17.26
N GLY A 435 13.43 -3.23 16.01
CA GLY A 435 12.09 -2.81 15.65
C GLY A 435 11.01 -3.83 16.03
N VAL A 436 11.34 -5.12 16.04
CA VAL A 436 10.41 -6.16 16.50
C VAL A 436 10.12 -6.01 18.00
N ILE A 437 11.15 -5.74 18.78
CA ILE A 437 11.03 -5.50 20.22
C ILE A 437 10.21 -4.24 20.48
N LEU A 438 10.49 -3.15 19.77
CA LEU A 438 9.75 -1.90 19.90
C LEU A 438 8.29 -2.06 19.47
N SER A 439 8.04 -2.83 18.41
CA SER A 439 6.69 -3.16 17.95
C SER A 439 5.89 -3.89 19.03
N ALA A 440 6.48 -4.89 19.66
CA ALA A 440 5.87 -5.55 20.81
C ALA A 440 5.57 -4.55 21.93
N SER A 441 6.49 -3.64 22.20
CA SER A 441 6.36 -2.66 23.27
C SER A 441 5.16 -1.73 23.06
N TYR A 442 5.04 -1.07 21.92
CA TYR A 442 3.93 -0.14 21.70
C TYR A 442 2.60 -0.86 21.49
N ALA A 443 2.61 -2.01 20.81
CA ALA A 443 1.38 -2.75 20.53
C ALA A 443 0.76 -3.35 21.79
N LEU A 444 1.56 -4.00 22.63
CA LEU A 444 1.09 -4.57 23.89
C LEU A 444 0.74 -3.49 24.92
N TRP A 445 1.46 -2.38 24.92
CA TRP A 445 1.15 -1.23 25.77
C TRP A 445 -0.19 -0.61 25.43
N LEU A 446 -0.50 -0.46 24.13
CA LEU A 446 -1.82 -0.03 23.67
C LEU A 446 -2.91 -1.00 24.13
N TYR A 447 -2.74 -2.28 23.89
CA TYR A 447 -3.71 -3.31 24.25
C TYR A 447 -3.97 -3.33 25.76
N ARG A 448 -2.91 -3.26 26.56
CA ARG A 448 -3.02 -3.23 28.01
C ARG A 448 -3.85 -2.04 28.50
N ARG A 449 -3.61 -0.86 27.96
CA ARG A 449 -4.29 0.36 28.39
C ARG A 449 -5.76 0.41 27.97
N VAL A 450 -6.09 -0.13 26.81
CA VAL A 450 -7.45 -0.07 26.24
C VAL A 450 -8.30 -1.25 26.68
N VAL A 451 -7.79 -2.44 26.59
CA VAL A 451 -8.59 -3.69 26.75
C VAL A 451 -8.46 -4.30 28.13
N LEU A 452 -7.25 -4.35 28.66
CA LEU A 452 -6.99 -4.95 29.96
C LEU A 452 -7.20 -3.95 31.10
N GLY A 453 -7.16 -4.45 32.32
CA GLY A 453 -7.33 -3.65 33.53
C GLY A 453 -8.74 -3.64 34.07
N SER A 454 -9.00 -2.72 35.02
CA SER A 454 -10.28 -2.60 35.69
C SER A 454 -11.24 -1.70 34.91
N LEU A 455 -12.50 -2.10 34.84
CA LEU A 455 -13.57 -1.31 34.22
C LEU A 455 -14.12 -0.29 35.23
N ILE A 456 -13.48 0.86 35.33
CA ILE A 456 -13.83 1.89 36.31
C ILE A 456 -14.54 3.10 35.73
N LYS A 457 -14.44 3.32 34.40
CA LYS A 457 -15.06 4.49 33.76
C LYS A 457 -16.54 4.25 33.50
N GLU A 458 -17.37 5.18 33.93
CA GLU A 458 -18.83 5.09 33.78
C GLU A 458 -19.29 4.98 32.33
N SER A 459 -18.63 5.69 31.42
CA SER A 459 -18.94 5.64 29.98
C SER A 459 -18.75 4.26 29.35
N LEU A 460 -17.93 3.41 29.94
CA LEU A 460 -17.62 2.07 29.42
C LEU A 460 -18.48 0.96 30.04
N LYS A 461 -19.20 1.24 31.14
CA LYS A 461 -19.94 0.22 31.90
C LYS A 461 -21.14 -0.36 31.13
N THR A 462 -21.65 0.37 30.14
CA THR A 462 -22.79 -0.04 29.32
C THR A 462 -22.42 -0.29 27.86
N ILE A 463 -21.14 -0.28 27.51
CA ILE A 463 -20.68 -0.48 26.13
C ILE A 463 -21.06 -1.88 25.63
N ALA A 464 -21.60 -1.96 24.42
CA ALA A 464 -21.97 -3.21 23.77
C ALA A 464 -20.79 -3.82 23.01
N ASP A 465 -20.70 -5.14 23.00
CA ASP A 465 -19.72 -5.89 22.20
C ASP A 465 -20.04 -5.76 20.71
N MET A 466 -19.20 -6.36 19.86
CA MET A 466 -19.34 -6.26 18.39
C MET A 466 -20.68 -6.80 17.90
N SER A 467 -21.28 -6.09 16.98
CA SER A 467 -22.49 -6.52 16.25
C SER A 467 -22.17 -7.65 15.26
N GLN A 468 -23.20 -8.29 14.73
CA GLN A 468 -23.02 -9.33 13.70
C GLN A 468 -22.37 -8.78 12.42
N ARG A 469 -22.68 -7.54 12.05
CA ARG A 469 -22.04 -6.86 10.92
C ARG A 469 -20.53 -6.69 11.16
N GLU A 470 -20.14 -6.22 12.33
CA GLU A 470 -18.74 -6.04 12.71
C GLU A 470 -17.99 -7.37 12.71
N LYS A 471 -18.57 -8.42 13.29
CA LYS A 471 -18.00 -9.77 13.24
C LYS A 471 -17.82 -10.28 11.81
N ALA A 472 -18.78 -10.03 10.93
CA ALA A 472 -18.71 -10.42 9.53
C ALA A 472 -17.60 -9.68 8.78
N ILE A 473 -17.31 -8.43 9.12
CA ILE A 473 -16.21 -7.66 8.53
C ILE A 473 -14.85 -8.23 8.96
N PHE A 474 -14.70 -8.57 10.24
CA PHE A 474 -13.44 -9.09 10.75
C PHE A 474 -13.15 -10.55 10.35
N ALA A 475 -14.18 -11.35 10.11
CA ALA A 475 -14.00 -12.77 9.80
C ALA A 475 -13.09 -13.04 8.60
N PRO A 476 -13.24 -12.39 7.43
CA PRO A 476 -12.31 -12.57 6.31
C PRO A 476 -10.89 -12.13 6.64
N LEU A 477 -10.74 -11.05 7.39
CA LEU A 477 -9.42 -10.52 7.78
C LEU A 477 -8.69 -11.49 8.71
N VAL A 478 -9.38 -12.05 9.69
CA VAL A 478 -8.86 -13.10 10.57
C VAL A 478 -8.46 -14.33 9.76
N ALA A 479 -9.33 -14.77 8.87
CA ALA A 479 -9.09 -15.94 8.03
C ALA A 479 -7.84 -15.77 7.17
N MET A 480 -7.68 -14.62 6.50
CA MET A 480 -6.52 -14.35 5.65
C MET A 480 -5.24 -14.19 6.44
N THR A 481 -5.28 -13.53 7.59
CA THR A 481 -4.11 -13.35 8.45
C THR A 481 -3.58 -14.70 8.96
N LEU A 482 -4.44 -15.60 9.38
CA LEU A 482 -4.06 -16.93 9.82
C LEU A 482 -3.67 -17.86 8.67
N LEU A 483 -4.42 -17.84 7.58
CA LEU A 483 -4.15 -18.68 6.42
C LEU A 483 -2.76 -18.38 5.82
N LEU A 484 -2.45 -17.11 5.59
CA LEU A 484 -1.16 -16.71 5.04
C LEU A 484 -0.02 -16.89 6.04
N GLY A 485 -0.30 -16.84 7.32
CA GLY A 485 0.68 -17.14 8.37
C GLY A 485 1.05 -18.61 8.45
N VAL A 486 0.08 -19.50 8.26
CA VAL A 486 0.27 -20.96 8.30
C VAL A 486 0.73 -21.50 6.96
N TYR A 487 0.20 -20.98 5.86
CA TYR A 487 0.51 -21.44 4.50
C TYR A 487 0.92 -20.26 3.61
N PRO A 488 2.13 -19.69 3.81
CA PRO A 488 2.58 -18.54 3.03
C PRO A 488 2.85 -18.84 1.57
N ALA A 489 2.99 -20.10 1.18
CA ALA A 489 3.19 -20.52 -0.20
C ALA A 489 2.08 -20.04 -1.14
N LEU A 490 0.86 -19.80 -0.65
CA LEU A 490 -0.21 -19.23 -1.46
C LEU A 490 0.17 -17.89 -2.09
N VAL A 491 0.97 -17.09 -1.41
CA VAL A 491 1.51 -15.82 -1.93
C VAL A 491 2.86 -16.03 -2.58
N LEU A 492 3.77 -16.73 -1.92
CA LEU A 492 5.16 -16.88 -2.37
C LEU A 492 5.27 -17.62 -3.70
N ASP A 493 4.42 -18.60 -3.96
CA ASP A 493 4.40 -19.33 -5.23
C ASP A 493 3.90 -18.48 -6.40
N VAL A 494 3.06 -17.51 -6.12
CA VAL A 494 2.54 -16.57 -7.14
C VAL A 494 3.58 -15.51 -7.50
N ILE A 495 4.25 -14.95 -6.52
CA ILE A 495 5.20 -13.85 -6.73
C ILE A 495 6.62 -14.32 -7.07
N GLY A 496 7.02 -15.49 -6.60
CA GLY A 496 8.39 -15.98 -6.65
C GLY A 496 9.02 -15.94 -8.03
N PRO A 497 8.42 -16.51 -9.08
CA PRO A 497 9.00 -16.49 -10.43
C PRO A 497 9.22 -15.08 -10.98
N SER A 498 8.25 -14.18 -10.82
CA SER A 498 8.36 -12.79 -11.27
C SER A 498 9.43 -12.01 -10.50
N VAL A 499 9.54 -12.23 -9.21
CA VAL A 499 10.60 -11.65 -8.37
C VAL A 499 11.97 -12.17 -8.80
N GLY A 500 12.10 -13.47 -9.07
CA GLY A 500 13.33 -14.07 -9.58
C GLY A 500 13.77 -13.46 -10.91
N ALA A 501 12.84 -13.24 -11.83
CA ALA A 501 13.11 -12.58 -13.11
C ALA A 501 13.56 -11.12 -12.93
N LEU A 502 12.92 -10.38 -12.02
CA LEU A 502 13.30 -9.01 -11.69
C LEU A 502 14.74 -8.95 -11.15
N ILE A 503 15.09 -9.82 -10.22
CA ILE A 503 16.43 -9.89 -9.62
C ILE A 503 17.48 -10.23 -10.66
N ALA A 504 17.21 -11.21 -11.53
CA ALA A 504 18.14 -11.58 -12.61
C ALA A 504 18.42 -10.42 -13.55
N GLN A 505 17.40 -9.68 -13.95
CA GLN A 505 17.53 -8.48 -14.78
C GLN A 505 18.33 -7.37 -14.06
N TYR A 506 18.01 -7.13 -12.80
CA TYR A 506 18.70 -6.13 -11.97
C TYR A 506 20.17 -6.46 -11.79
N ASP A 507 20.52 -7.69 -11.41
CA ASP A 507 21.89 -8.12 -11.18
C ASP A 507 22.73 -8.06 -12.46
N THR A 508 22.15 -8.45 -13.59
CA THR A 508 22.82 -8.36 -14.90
C THR A 508 23.14 -6.92 -15.26
N ALA A 509 22.19 -6.00 -15.08
CA ALA A 509 22.38 -4.59 -15.42
C ALA A 509 23.42 -3.92 -14.51
N VAL A 510 23.44 -4.23 -13.23
CA VAL A 510 24.43 -3.72 -12.27
C VAL A 510 25.82 -4.27 -12.56
N ALA A 511 25.94 -5.56 -12.87
CA ALA A 511 27.20 -6.19 -13.21
C ALA A 511 27.83 -5.61 -14.48
N VAL A 512 27.04 -5.34 -15.51
CA VAL A 512 27.50 -4.69 -16.76
C VAL A 512 28.07 -3.28 -16.46
N ALA A 513 27.43 -2.53 -15.60
CA ALA A 513 27.90 -1.19 -15.24
C ALA A 513 29.18 -1.20 -14.38
N GLN A 514 29.37 -2.24 -13.56
CA GLN A 514 30.56 -2.40 -12.71
C GLN A 514 31.75 -3.05 -13.42
N GLY A 515 31.51 -3.75 -14.52
CA GLY A 515 32.53 -4.49 -15.25
C GLY A 515 33.79 -3.69 -15.61
N PRO A 516 33.68 -2.47 -16.15
CA PRO A 516 34.86 -1.65 -16.45
C PRO A 516 35.64 -1.19 -15.21
N ALA A 517 34.94 -0.93 -14.10
CA ALA A 517 35.58 -0.49 -12.86
C ALA A 517 36.34 -1.63 -12.17
N MET A 518 35.84 -2.86 -12.21
CA MET A 518 36.53 -4.03 -11.67
C MET A 518 37.76 -4.43 -12.49
N GLN A 519 37.70 -4.28 -13.81
CA GLN A 519 38.86 -4.49 -14.68
C GLN A 519 39.95 -3.47 -14.46
N ALA A 520 39.61 -2.24 -14.18
CA ALA A 520 40.58 -1.19 -13.84
C ALA A 520 41.22 -1.36 -12.45
N ALA A 521 40.52 -1.98 -11.51
CA ALA A 521 41.04 -2.25 -10.16
C ALA A 521 41.91 -3.52 -10.08
N SER A 522 41.87 -4.37 -11.11
CA SER A 522 42.69 -5.60 -11.20
C SER A 522 43.96 -5.39 -12.02
N GLN A 523 44.17 -4.24 -12.62
CA GLN A 523 45.40 -3.78 -13.26
C GLN A 523 46.15 -2.80 -12.36
#